data_61853e96eef1f8c080fe13eb4cbeed41
#
_entry.id   61853e96eef1f8c080fe13eb4cbeed41
#
_cell.length_a   1.000
_cell.length_b   1.000
_cell.length_c   1.000
_cell.angle_alpha   90.00
_cell.angle_beta   90.00
_cell.angle_gamma   90.00
#
_symmetry.space_group_name_H-M   'P 1'
#
loop_
_entity.id
_entity.type
_entity.pdbx_description
1 polymer ?
#
loop_
_entity_poly.entity_id
_entity_poly.type
_entity_poly.pdbx_seq_one_letter_code
_entity_poly.pdbx_strand_id
1 'polypeptide(L)'
;MTDPQNIGAVLRSAEVFGAAAVIVPARHAPPETGALAKAASGALERVPVVRAPNLGRALDSLAQEGIRIVGLAGEASETLAQAVGDDRLCLVMGAEGEGLRPSTRERCAAVARIPMAESQVGSLNVSNAAAIALYAATQGRLG
;
A
#
# COMPACT_ATOMS: atom_id res chain seq x y z
N MET A 1 8.31 5.18 3.63
CA MET A 1 7.53 6.34 3.14
C MET A 1 7.33 7.32 4.28
N THR A 2 8.14 8.36 4.29
CA THR A 2 8.16 9.35 5.37
C THR A 2 7.68 10.74 4.93
N ASP A 3 7.59 10.95 3.61
CA ASP A 3 7.17 12.23 3.04
C ASP A 3 5.67 12.44 3.29
N PRO A 4 5.26 13.52 3.99
CA PRO A 4 3.84 13.81 4.22
C PRO A 4 3.02 13.91 2.94
N GLN A 5 3.60 14.38 1.84
CA GLN A 5 2.89 14.47 0.56
C GLN A 5 2.54 13.09 0.02
N ASN A 6 3.47 12.14 0.10
CA ASN A 6 3.20 10.78 -0.36
C ASN A 6 2.16 10.09 0.51
N ILE A 7 2.28 10.20 1.83
CA ILE A 7 1.31 9.59 2.74
C ILE A 7 -0.07 10.23 2.56
N GLY A 8 -0.13 11.55 2.41
CA GLY A 8 -1.38 12.26 2.15
C GLY A 8 -2.04 11.79 0.86
N ALA A 9 -1.27 11.62 -0.20
CA ALA A 9 -1.79 11.14 -1.47
C ALA A 9 -2.29 9.69 -1.36
N VAL A 10 -1.59 8.84 -0.63
CA VAL A 10 -2.03 7.45 -0.38
C VAL A 10 -3.36 7.45 0.40
N LEU A 11 -3.48 8.30 1.41
CA LEU A 11 -4.73 8.40 2.19
C LEU A 11 -5.91 8.84 1.33
N ARG A 12 -5.71 9.79 0.42
CA ARG A 12 -6.75 10.22 -0.51
C ARG A 12 -7.22 9.06 -1.39
N SER A 13 -6.27 8.32 -1.95
CA SER A 13 -6.58 7.15 -2.78
C SER A 13 -7.27 6.06 -1.94
N ALA A 14 -6.79 5.83 -0.73
CA ALA A 14 -7.38 4.85 0.17
C ALA A 14 -8.84 5.18 0.46
N GLU A 15 -9.15 6.44 0.70
CA GLU A 15 -10.54 6.85 0.92
C GLU A 15 -11.39 6.64 -0.34
N VAL A 16 -10.90 7.10 -1.50
CA VAL A 16 -11.63 6.98 -2.76
C VAL A 16 -11.96 5.53 -3.08
N PHE A 17 -11.05 4.61 -2.81
CA PHE A 17 -11.23 3.19 -3.13
C PHE A 17 -11.71 2.35 -1.95
N GLY A 18 -12.11 2.98 -0.86
CA GLY A 18 -12.78 2.30 0.25
C GLY A 18 -11.88 1.45 1.14
N ALA A 19 -10.60 1.77 1.24
CA ALA A 19 -9.70 1.07 2.15
C ALA A 19 -10.09 1.35 3.61
N ALA A 20 -9.96 0.34 4.46
CA ALA A 20 -10.32 0.45 5.86
C ALA A 20 -9.28 1.21 6.69
N ALA A 21 -8.02 1.16 6.31
CA ALA A 21 -6.93 1.81 7.04
C ALA A 21 -5.66 1.86 6.19
N VAL A 22 -4.74 2.71 6.59
CA VAL A 22 -3.37 2.73 6.07
C VAL A 22 -2.44 2.47 7.24
N ILE A 23 -1.57 1.49 7.08
CA ILE A 23 -0.61 1.09 8.11
C ILE A 23 0.78 1.56 7.71
N VAL A 24 1.45 2.24 8.61
CA VAL A 24 2.83 2.71 8.38
C VAL A 24 3.72 2.25 9.53
N PRO A 25 4.99 1.89 9.25
CA PRO A 25 5.92 1.62 10.34
C PRO A 25 6.08 2.87 11.20
N ALA A 26 5.97 2.72 12.53
CA ALA A 26 5.94 3.86 13.43
C ALA A 26 7.17 4.77 13.29
N ARG A 27 8.36 4.17 13.12
CA ARG A 27 9.61 4.93 12.99
C ARG A 27 9.75 5.68 11.67
N HIS A 28 8.93 5.35 10.67
CA HIS A 28 8.95 5.99 9.35
C HIS A 28 7.73 6.86 9.10
N ALA A 29 6.79 6.88 10.05
CA ALA A 29 5.59 7.67 9.90
C ALA A 29 5.91 9.14 10.19
N PRO A 30 5.52 10.09 9.32
CA PRO A 30 5.61 11.49 9.67
C PRO A 30 4.62 11.81 10.78
N PRO A 31 4.88 12.86 11.59
CA PRO A 31 3.89 13.32 12.55
C PRO A 31 2.62 13.79 11.82
N GLU A 32 1.49 13.71 12.49
CA GLU A 32 0.25 14.27 11.97
C GLU A 32 0.33 15.79 12.04
N THR A 33 0.71 16.39 10.92
CA THR A 33 0.92 17.83 10.79
C THR A 33 -0.12 18.44 9.87
N GLY A 34 -0.18 19.77 9.85
CA GLY A 34 -1.01 20.49 8.89
C GLY A 34 -0.66 20.16 7.45
N ALA A 35 0.63 19.93 7.17
CA ALA A 35 1.07 19.52 5.82
C ALA A 35 0.50 18.17 5.42
N LEU A 36 0.49 17.21 6.33
CA LEU A 36 -0.11 15.89 6.09
C LEU A 36 -1.62 16.01 5.88
N ALA A 37 -2.30 16.72 6.76
CA ALA A 37 -3.75 16.91 6.66
C ALA A 37 -4.13 17.59 5.35
N LYS A 38 -3.38 18.61 4.94
CA LYS A 38 -3.61 19.31 3.68
C LYS A 38 -3.41 18.39 2.48
N ALA A 39 -2.32 17.62 2.47
CA ALA A 39 -2.03 16.68 1.38
C ALA A 39 -3.10 15.59 1.27
N ALA A 40 -3.67 15.16 2.39
CA ALA A 40 -4.71 14.14 2.42
C ALA A 40 -6.10 14.67 2.07
N SER A 41 -6.30 15.99 2.02
CA SER A 41 -7.59 16.62 1.69
C SER A 41 -8.74 16.11 2.55
N GLY A 42 -8.51 15.99 3.87
CA GLY A 42 -9.53 15.53 4.80
C GLY A 42 -9.61 14.01 4.95
N ALA A 43 -8.95 13.23 4.12
CA ALA A 43 -8.96 11.76 4.23
C ALA A 43 -8.39 11.27 5.56
N LEU A 44 -7.49 12.02 6.17
CA LEU A 44 -6.90 11.70 7.47
C LEU A 44 -7.96 11.53 8.55
N GLU A 45 -9.08 12.22 8.45
CA GLU A 45 -10.19 12.11 9.41
C GLU A 45 -11.06 10.89 9.16
N ARG A 46 -11.05 10.35 7.94
CA ARG A 46 -11.95 9.25 7.52
C ARG A 46 -11.24 7.92 7.35
N VAL A 47 -9.93 7.93 7.07
CA VAL A 47 -9.14 6.71 6.93
C VAL A 47 -8.10 6.70 8.05
N PRO A 48 -8.21 5.80 9.02
CA PRO A 48 -7.23 5.74 10.10
C PRO A 48 -5.84 5.43 9.58
N VAL A 49 -4.85 6.13 10.14
CA VAL A 49 -3.45 5.81 9.96
C VAL A 49 -3.00 5.03 11.20
N VAL A 50 -2.65 3.78 11.00
CA VAL A 50 -2.18 2.92 12.08
C VAL A 50 -0.65 2.92 12.07
N ARG A 51 -0.07 3.35 13.18
CA ARG A 51 1.40 3.35 13.35
C ARG A 51 1.82 2.03 13.96
N ALA A 52 2.47 1.17 13.17
CA ALA A 52 2.87 -0.16 13.62
C ALA A 52 4.30 -0.12 14.19
N PRO A 53 4.49 -0.43 15.48
CA PRO A 53 5.84 -0.54 16.04
C PRO A 53 6.67 -1.63 15.37
N ASN A 54 6.00 -2.70 14.94
CA ASN A 54 6.62 -3.81 14.24
C ASN A 54 5.72 -4.22 13.08
N LEU A 55 6.13 -3.89 11.86
CA LEU A 55 5.35 -4.16 10.67
C LEU A 55 5.16 -5.67 10.46
N GLY A 56 6.19 -6.47 10.70
CA GLY A 56 6.10 -7.92 10.53
C GLY A 56 5.02 -8.53 11.41
N ARG A 57 4.96 -8.12 12.68
CA ARG A 57 3.91 -8.59 13.60
C ARG A 57 2.53 -8.14 13.15
N ALA A 58 2.43 -6.92 12.66
CA ALA A 58 1.16 -6.41 12.14
C ALA A 58 0.68 -7.26 10.96
N LEU A 59 1.56 -7.59 10.03
CA LEU A 59 1.23 -8.42 8.88
C LEU A 59 0.84 -9.85 9.32
N ASP A 60 1.56 -10.41 10.27
CA ASP A 60 1.24 -11.75 10.80
C ASP A 60 -0.16 -11.75 11.44
N SER A 61 -0.49 -10.72 12.20
CA SER A 61 -1.81 -10.58 12.81
C SER A 61 -2.92 -10.48 11.76
N LEU A 62 -2.70 -9.71 10.71
CA LEU A 62 -3.66 -9.59 9.62
C LEU A 62 -3.86 -10.92 8.90
N ALA A 63 -2.78 -11.65 8.64
CA ALA A 63 -2.86 -12.96 8.01
C ALA A 63 -3.64 -13.96 8.86
N GLN A 64 -3.47 -13.92 10.19
CA GLN A 64 -4.22 -14.77 11.11
C GLN A 64 -5.72 -14.46 11.08
N GLU A 65 -6.08 -13.23 10.79
CA GLU A 65 -7.49 -12.82 10.64
C GLU A 65 -8.07 -13.13 9.25
N GLY A 66 -7.32 -13.83 8.42
CA GLY A 66 -7.78 -14.21 7.09
C GLY A 66 -7.60 -13.14 6.02
N ILE A 67 -6.80 -12.11 6.30
CA ILE A 67 -6.52 -11.07 5.31
C ILE A 67 -5.36 -11.53 4.42
N ARG A 68 -5.58 -11.50 3.11
CA ARG A 68 -4.55 -11.87 2.15
C ARG A 68 -3.54 -10.74 2.00
N ILE A 69 -2.26 -11.04 2.18
CA ILE A 69 -1.18 -10.06 2.08
C ILE A 69 -0.56 -10.17 0.69
N VAL A 70 -0.61 -9.09 -0.08
CA VAL A 70 0.00 -9.03 -1.42
C VAL A 70 0.99 -7.88 -1.45
N GLY A 71 2.26 -8.23 -1.68
CA GLY A 71 3.33 -7.25 -1.83
C GLY A 71 3.47 -6.81 -3.28
N LEU A 72 3.87 -5.57 -3.50
CA LEU A 72 4.13 -5.05 -4.84
C LEU A 72 5.63 -4.97 -5.09
N ALA A 73 6.08 -5.56 -6.19
CA ALA A 73 7.47 -5.55 -6.62
C ALA A 73 7.54 -5.60 -8.14
N GLY A 74 8.34 -4.71 -8.72
CA GLY A 74 8.41 -4.57 -10.17
C GLY A 74 8.94 -5.79 -10.91
N GLU A 75 9.75 -6.62 -10.25
CA GLU A 75 10.33 -7.84 -10.81
C GLU A 75 9.50 -9.11 -10.59
N ALA A 76 8.34 -8.99 -9.96
CA ALA A 76 7.50 -10.14 -9.69
C ALA A 76 7.02 -10.81 -10.97
N SER A 77 6.86 -12.13 -10.93
CA SER A 77 6.37 -12.90 -12.07
C SER A 77 4.85 -12.80 -12.26
N GLU A 78 4.11 -12.64 -11.18
CA GLU A 78 2.66 -12.45 -11.25
C GLU A 78 2.30 -10.99 -11.47
N THR A 79 1.22 -10.75 -12.20
CA THR A 79 0.62 -9.41 -12.26
C THR A 79 -0.30 -9.23 -11.06
N LEU A 80 -0.59 -7.98 -10.72
CA LEU A 80 -1.51 -7.67 -9.64
C LEU A 80 -2.89 -8.30 -9.88
N ALA A 81 -3.38 -8.27 -11.11
CA ALA A 81 -4.67 -8.87 -11.46
C ALA A 81 -4.71 -10.37 -11.17
N GLN A 82 -3.59 -11.07 -11.37
CA GLN A 82 -3.48 -12.50 -11.07
C GLN A 82 -3.41 -12.77 -9.57
N ALA A 83 -2.75 -11.91 -8.82
CA ALA A 83 -2.49 -12.11 -7.39
C ALA A 83 -3.69 -11.74 -6.51
N VAL A 84 -4.49 -10.79 -6.93
CA VAL A 84 -5.67 -10.33 -6.19
C VAL A 84 -6.77 -11.38 -6.30
N GLY A 85 -7.29 -11.82 -5.15
CA GLY A 85 -8.44 -12.71 -5.08
C GLY A 85 -9.68 -11.96 -4.65
N ASP A 86 -10.70 -12.72 -4.22
CA ASP A 86 -11.96 -12.16 -3.70
C ASP A 86 -11.90 -11.91 -2.19
N ASP A 87 -10.79 -12.24 -1.55
CA ASP A 87 -10.63 -12.13 -0.11
C ASP A 87 -10.38 -10.69 0.33
N ARG A 88 -10.50 -10.48 1.64
CA ARG A 88 -10.00 -9.25 2.25
C ARG A 88 -8.51 -9.12 1.97
N LEU A 89 -8.06 -7.94 1.63
CA LEU A 89 -6.74 -7.72 1.05
C LEU A 89 -5.96 -6.65 1.79
N CYS A 90 -4.69 -6.90 2.00
CA CYS A 90 -3.72 -5.92 2.41
C CYS A 90 -2.65 -5.79 1.31
N LEU A 91 -2.53 -4.60 0.74
CA LEU A 91 -1.48 -4.31 -0.23
C LEU A 91 -0.26 -3.75 0.50
N VAL A 92 0.91 -4.29 0.22
CA VAL A 92 2.15 -3.84 0.84
C VAL A 92 3.02 -3.17 -0.20
N MET A 93 3.33 -1.90 0.05
CA MET A 93 4.18 -1.09 -0.83
C MET A 93 5.61 -1.14 -0.33
N GLY A 94 6.56 -1.29 -1.25
CA GLY A 94 7.96 -1.19 -0.91
C GLY A 94 8.40 0.26 -0.75
N ALA A 95 9.54 0.45 -0.09
CA ALA A 95 10.19 1.76 -0.01
C ALA A 95 10.73 2.16 -1.38
N GLU A 96 10.73 3.47 -1.66
CA GLU A 96 11.29 3.99 -2.91
C GLU A 96 12.75 3.56 -3.04
N GLY A 97 13.09 3.01 -4.21
CA GLY A 97 14.45 2.58 -4.55
C GLY A 97 14.87 1.25 -3.94
N GLU A 98 14.26 0.80 -2.85
CA GLU A 98 14.64 -0.42 -2.16
C GLU A 98 13.67 -1.59 -2.39
N GLY A 99 12.42 -1.29 -2.71
CA GLY A 99 11.38 -2.30 -2.85
C GLY A 99 11.00 -2.94 -1.51
N LEU A 100 10.52 -4.17 -1.56
CA LEU A 100 10.13 -4.92 -0.37
C LEU A 100 11.34 -5.51 0.33
N ARG A 101 11.40 -5.35 1.65
CA ARG A 101 12.42 -6.03 2.45
C ARG A 101 12.19 -7.54 2.41
N PRO A 102 13.25 -8.36 2.50
CA PRO A 102 13.10 -9.82 2.48
C PRO A 102 12.13 -10.34 3.55
N SER A 103 12.20 -9.82 4.76
CA SER A 103 11.32 -10.24 5.85
C SER A 103 9.84 -9.92 5.59
N THR A 104 9.58 -8.81 4.93
CA THR A 104 8.22 -8.44 4.51
C THR A 104 7.74 -9.34 3.38
N ARG A 105 8.61 -9.57 2.40
CA ARG A 105 8.31 -10.42 1.25
C ARG A 105 7.94 -11.84 1.66
N GLU A 106 8.62 -12.38 2.66
CA GLU A 106 8.32 -13.71 3.19
C GLU A 106 6.93 -13.82 3.81
N ARG A 107 6.39 -12.72 4.30
CA ARG A 107 5.07 -12.68 4.91
C ARG A 107 3.93 -12.48 3.92
N CYS A 108 4.26 -12.18 2.68
CA CYS A 108 3.24 -12.00 1.64
C CYS A 108 2.75 -13.34 1.13
N ALA A 109 1.44 -13.46 0.96
CA ALA A 109 0.83 -14.62 0.30
C ALA A 109 1.21 -14.67 -1.17
N ALA A 110 1.39 -13.49 -1.78
CA ALA A 110 1.84 -13.34 -3.15
C ALA A 110 2.59 -12.03 -3.29
N VAL A 111 3.46 -11.98 -4.30
CA VAL A 111 4.14 -10.75 -4.69
C VAL A 111 3.80 -10.51 -6.15
N ALA A 112 3.37 -9.31 -6.48
CA ALA A 112 2.82 -8.99 -7.77
C ALA A 112 3.41 -7.71 -8.34
N ARG A 113 3.36 -7.57 -9.66
CA ARG A 113 3.76 -6.34 -10.34
C ARG A 113 2.56 -5.65 -10.97
N ILE A 114 2.67 -4.35 -11.13
CA ILE A 114 1.78 -3.58 -11.99
C ILE A 114 2.39 -3.64 -13.38
N PRO A 115 1.69 -4.21 -14.39
CA PRO A 115 2.24 -4.24 -15.74
C PRO A 115 2.49 -2.83 -16.27
N MET A 116 3.69 -2.61 -16.81
CA MET A 116 4.10 -1.31 -17.34
C MET A 116 4.84 -1.50 -18.65
N ALA A 117 4.75 -0.49 -19.51
CA ALA A 117 5.58 -0.43 -20.70
C ALA A 117 7.04 -0.20 -20.30
N GLU A 118 7.97 -0.58 -21.17
CA GLU A 118 9.38 -0.25 -20.96
C GLU A 118 9.54 1.27 -20.89
N SER A 119 10.32 1.73 -19.91
CA SER A 119 10.53 3.14 -19.68
C SER A 119 11.94 3.38 -19.12
N GLN A 120 12.54 4.48 -19.52
CA GLN A 120 13.84 4.89 -18.97
C GLN A 120 13.71 5.33 -17.51
N VAL A 121 12.52 5.74 -17.09
CA VAL A 121 12.26 6.10 -15.68
C VAL A 121 12.27 4.87 -14.79
N GLY A 122 11.75 3.75 -15.27
CA GLY A 122 11.86 2.44 -14.62
C GLY A 122 10.85 2.15 -13.53
N SER A 123 10.27 3.15 -12.86
CA SER A 123 9.36 2.92 -11.75
C SER A 123 8.36 4.06 -11.60
N LEU A 124 7.27 3.75 -10.90
CA LEU A 124 6.26 4.73 -10.50
C LEU A 124 6.60 5.30 -9.11
N ASN A 125 6.22 6.54 -8.88
CA ASN A 125 6.17 7.10 -7.54
C ASN A 125 5.27 6.22 -6.66
N VAL A 126 5.62 6.05 -5.39
CA VAL A 126 4.91 5.14 -4.49
C VAL A 126 3.43 5.49 -4.34
N SER A 127 3.08 6.77 -4.29
CA SER A 127 1.68 7.17 -4.17
C SER A 127 0.88 6.87 -5.45
N ASN A 128 1.48 7.03 -6.61
CA ASN A 128 0.86 6.65 -7.88
C ASN A 128 0.68 5.14 -7.97
N ALA A 129 1.68 4.38 -7.59
CA ALA A 129 1.60 2.92 -7.56
C ALA A 129 0.51 2.45 -6.60
N ALA A 130 0.38 3.08 -5.43
CA ALA A 130 -0.67 2.77 -4.46
C ALA A 130 -2.06 3.04 -5.05
N ALA A 131 -2.26 4.16 -5.72
CA ALA A 131 -3.55 4.49 -6.34
C ALA A 131 -3.94 3.46 -7.40
N ILE A 132 -3.01 3.10 -8.27
CA ILE A 132 -3.24 2.11 -9.32
C ILE A 132 -3.55 0.74 -8.70
N ALA A 133 -2.79 0.34 -7.68
CA ALA A 133 -2.98 -0.94 -7.02
C ALA A 133 -4.34 -1.01 -6.32
N LEU A 134 -4.74 0.05 -5.64
CA LEU A 134 -6.05 0.12 -4.98
C LEU A 134 -7.18 0.04 -6.01
N TYR A 135 -7.05 0.76 -7.12
CA TYR A 135 -8.04 0.68 -8.19
C TYR A 135 -8.17 -0.76 -8.72
N ALA A 136 -7.04 -1.38 -9.04
CA ALA A 136 -7.02 -2.74 -9.57
C ALA A 136 -7.61 -3.75 -8.57
N ALA A 137 -7.27 -3.59 -7.29
CA ALA A 137 -7.72 -4.51 -6.25
C ALA A 137 -9.22 -4.37 -5.94
N THR A 138 -9.81 -3.20 -6.17
CA THR A 138 -11.21 -2.94 -5.86
C THR A 138 -12.11 -2.97 -7.09
N GLN A 139 -11.55 -3.19 -8.26
CA GLN A 139 -12.31 -3.24 -9.51
C GLN A 139 -13.36 -4.34 -9.44
N GLY A 140 -14.60 -3.99 -9.72
CA GLY A 140 -15.73 -4.90 -9.62
C GLY A 140 -16.38 -4.99 -8.24
N ARG A 141 -15.78 -4.37 -7.22
CA ARG A 141 -16.33 -4.33 -5.85
C ARG A 141 -17.04 -3.02 -5.55
N LEU A 142 -16.65 -1.97 -6.25
CA LEU A 142 -17.25 -0.65 -6.11
C LEU A 142 -18.17 -0.39 -7.28
N GLY A 143 -19.30 0.14 -6.98
CA GLY A 143 -20.31 0.42 -7.97
C GLY A 143 -20.02 1.60 -8.86
#